data_7ea16a17c31efca0343d7627fe898db7
#
_entry.id   7ea16a17c31efca0343d7627fe898db7
#
_cell.length_a   1.000
_cell.length_b   1.000
_cell.length_c   1.000
_cell.angle_alpha   90.00
_cell.angle_beta   90.00
_cell.angle_gamma   90.00
#
_symmetry.space_group_name_H-M   'P 1'
#
loop_
_entity.id
_entity.type
_entity.pdbx_description
1 polymer ?
#
loop_
_entity_poly.entity_id
_entity_poly.type
_entity_poly.pdbx_seq_one_letter_code
_entity_poly.pdbx_strand_id
1 'polypeptide(L)'
;MSEAASQNHHLHQLQVSIEPLRSQLAQHPLYNNINSQENLQVFMQHHVYAVWDFMSLLKYLQNNLTCTQAPWTPKSTAELRFFINEIVLGEESDEDPTGGHISHFELYKRAMSEAGASFEGIDQLVNRIAEGTELRQAIEQSSVPSSAAKFIGTTFDIIDRDNLHEVAAAFAFGREDLIPDMFLAMVKELNANGQNFNTFIYYLERHIELDGDHHAGLSALMLSHVCGDDSSKWLAATKTAQEALLARIAFWDGIATLLD
;
A
#
# COMPACT_ATOMS: atom_id res chain seq x y z
N MET A 1 -33.80 2.68 9.84
CA MET A 1 -32.52 3.35 10.20
C MET A 1 -32.26 4.39 9.11
N SER A 2 -31.67 5.54 9.44
CA SER A 2 -31.22 6.47 8.38
C SER A 2 -30.08 5.84 7.58
N GLU A 3 -29.89 6.23 6.33
CA GLU A 3 -28.82 5.79 5.44
C GLU A 3 -27.45 5.88 6.13
N ALA A 4 -27.12 7.02 6.70
CA ALA A 4 -25.88 7.23 7.46
C ALA A 4 -25.71 6.27 8.65
N ALA A 5 -26.78 5.90 9.35
CA ALA A 5 -26.72 4.95 10.46
C ALA A 5 -26.47 3.51 9.97
N SER A 6 -26.98 3.15 8.78
CA SER A 6 -26.73 1.85 8.15
C SER A 6 -25.28 1.71 7.69
N GLN A 7 -24.76 2.73 7.02
CA GLN A 7 -23.36 2.76 6.53
C GLN A 7 -22.37 2.71 7.70
N ASN A 8 -22.58 3.47 8.76
CA ASN A 8 -21.76 3.43 9.98
C ASN A 8 -21.77 2.04 10.64
N HIS A 9 -22.91 1.35 10.62
CA HIS A 9 -23.00 -0.01 11.15
C HIS A 9 -22.16 -1.00 10.33
N HIS A 10 -22.26 -0.97 9.00
CA HIS A 10 -21.47 -1.85 8.12
C HIS A 10 -19.97 -1.57 8.21
N LEU A 11 -19.57 -0.30 8.24
CA LEU A 11 -18.18 0.10 8.42
C LEU A 11 -17.62 -0.44 9.74
N HIS A 12 -18.36 -0.27 10.84
CA HIS A 12 -17.95 -0.80 12.14
C HIS A 12 -17.82 -2.34 12.13
N GLN A 13 -18.75 -3.05 11.48
CA GLN A 13 -18.66 -4.50 11.33
C GLN A 13 -17.41 -4.93 10.55
N LEU A 14 -17.07 -4.22 9.47
CA LEU A 14 -15.85 -4.44 8.71
C LEU A 14 -14.62 -4.25 9.61
N GLN A 15 -14.51 -3.11 10.30
CA GLN A 15 -13.39 -2.80 11.18
C GLN A 15 -13.20 -3.85 12.28
N VAL A 16 -14.28 -4.25 12.94
CA VAL A 16 -14.23 -5.33 13.95
C VAL A 16 -13.75 -6.65 13.36
N SER A 17 -14.15 -6.97 12.12
CA SER A 17 -13.80 -8.24 11.47
C SER A 17 -12.34 -8.34 11.04
N ILE A 18 -11.69 -7.19 10.76
CA ILE A 18 -10.29 -7.14 10.34
C ILE A 18 -9.31 -6.90 11.49
N GLU A 19 -9.79 -6.44 12.65
CA GLU A 19 -8.96 -6.08 13.79
C GLU A 19 -7.97 -7.18 14.26
N PRO A 20 -8.33 -8.48 14.28
CA PRO A 20 -7.38 -9.53 14.62
C PRO A 20 -6.20 -9.61 13.65
N LEU A 21 -6.43 -9.38 12.34
CA LEU A 21 -5.38 -9.40 11.31
C LEU A 21 -4.50 -8.15 11.38
N ARG A 22 -5.10 -6.98 11.66
CA ARG A 22 -4.36 -5.74 11.91
C ARG A 22 -3.42 -5.88 13.11
N SER A 23 -3.95 -6.37 14.22
CA SER A 23 -3.16 -6.62 15.44
C SER A 23 -2.02 -7.60 15.18
N GLN A 24 -2.25 -8.65 14.39
CA GLN A 24 -1.21 -9.60 13.99
C GLN A 24 -0.10 -8.92 13.17
N LEU A 25 -0.48 -8.06 12.21
CA LEU A 25 0.49 -7.31 11.40
C LEU A 25 1.30 -6.30 12.23
N ALA A 26 0.63 -5.52 13.09
CA ALA A 26 1.29 -4.51 13.94
C ALA A 26 2.31 -5.12 14.91
N GLN A 27 2.12 -6.39 15.29
CA GLN A 27 2.97 -7.14 16.21
C GLN A 27 3.83 -8.19 15.49
N HIS A 28 3.97 -8.11 14.17
CA HIS A 28 4.65 -9.14 13.39
C HIS A 28 6.13 -9.25 13.78
N PRO A 29 6.67 -10.49 14.00
CA PRO A 29 8.07 -10.70 14.41
C PRO A 29 9.11 -10.13 13.44
N LEU A 30 8.74 -9.94 12.17
CA LEU A 30 9.60 -9.37 11.13
C LEU A 30 10.28 -8.08 11.59
N TYR A 31 9.57 -7.19 12.29
CA TYR A 31 10.12 -5.89 12.69
C TYR A 31 11.31 -6.01 13.63
N ASN A 32 11.31 -7.00 14.52
CA ASN A 32 12.41 -7.26 15.45
C ASN A 32 13.64 -7.89 14.76
N ASN A 33 13.45 -8.46 13.57
CA ASN A 33 14.50 -9.11 12.80
C ASN A 33 15.23 -8.15 11.84
N ILE A 34 14.72 -6.92 11.64
CA ILE A 34 15.40 -5.87 10.84
C ILE A 34 16.43 -5.16 11.72
N ASN A 35 17.40 -5.90 12.23
CA ASN A 35 18.38 -5.44 13.24
C ASN A 35 19.83 -5.36 12.70
N SER A 36 20.05 -5.70 11.44
CA SER A 36 21.32 -5.57 10.73
C SER A 36 21.13 -4.94 9.35
N GLN A 37 22.22 -4.48 8.74
CA GLN A 37 22.20 -3.94 7.38
C GLN A 37 21.78 -5.01 6.38
N GLU A 38 22.27 -6.23 6.55
CA GLU A 38 21.95 -7.36 5.68
C GLU A 38 20.46 -7.68 5.72
N ASN A 39 19.86 -7.73 6.92
CA ASN A 39 18.43 -7.97 7.10
C ASN A 39 17.59 -6.83 6.51
N LEU A 40 18.02 -5.58 6.69
CA LEU A 40 17.37 -4.44 6.05
C LEU A 40 17.42 -4.53 4.51
N GLN A 41 18.57 -4.92 3.92
CA GLN A 41 18.70 -5.12 2.48
C GLN A 41 17.72 -6.17 1.97
N VAL A 42 17.63 -7.32 2.64
CA VAL A 42 16.66 -8.39 2.31
C VAL A 42 15.23 -7.87 2.40
N PHE A 43 14.89 -7.16 3.47
CA PHE A 43 13.57 -6.55 3.62
C PHE A 43 13.26 -5.59 2.46
N MET A 44 14.16 -4.66 2.16
CA MET A 44 13.95 -3.65 1.11
C MET A 44 13.80 -4.27 -0.29
N GLN A 45 14.58 -5.32 -0.60
CA GLN A 45 14.49 -6.05 -1.87
C GLN A 45 13.13 -6.70 -2.11
N HIS A 46 12.38 -6.98 -1.03
CA HIS A 46 11.03 -7.50 -1.10
C HIS A 46 10.00 -6.37 -1.01
N HIS A 47 10.14 -5.49 -0.04
CA HIS A 47 9.13 -4.46 0.25
C HIS A 47 8.94 -3.46 -0.91
N VAL A 48 9.95 -3.22 -1.73
CA VAL A 48 9.86 -2.34 -2.92
C VAL A 48 8.71 -2.72 -3.86
N TYR A 49 8.35 -4.00 -3.92
CA TYR A 49 7.19 -4.46 -4.70
C TYR A 49 5.86 -4.02 -4.09
N ALA A 50 5.78 -3.90 -2.75
CA ALA A 50 4.60 -3.37 -2.08
C ALA A 50 4.47 -1.84 -2.24
N VAL A 51 5.59 -1.13 -2.33
CA VAL A 51 5.62 0.30 -2.69
C VAL A 51 5.11 0.52 -4.11
N TRP A 52 5.52 -0.35 -5.03
CA TRP A 52 5.08 -0.30 -6.43
C TRP A 52 3.60 -0.69 -6.60
N ASP A 53 3.12 -1.76 -5.94
CA ASP A 53 1.76 -2.25 -6.13
C ASP A 53 0.70 -1.30 -5.54
N PHE A 54 1.05 -0.57 -4.49
CA PHE A 54 0.23 0.49 -3.91
C PHE A 54 -0.22 1.51 -4.97
N MET A 55 0.72 1.95 -5.80
CA MET A 55 0.41 2.86 -6.91
C MET A 55 -0.60 2.28 -7.90
N SER A 56 -0.62 0.97 -8.12
CA SER A 56 -1.58 0.33 -9.02
C SER A 56 -3.01 0.40 -8.46
N LEU A 57 -3.19 0.15 -7.16
CA LEU A 57 -4.48 0.35 -6.48
C LEU A 57 -4.91 1.82 -6.54
N LEU A 58 -4.01 2.74 -6.22
CA LEU A 58 -4.26 4.18 -6.25
C LEU A 58 -4.67 4.66 -7.66
N LYS A 59 -3.98 4.20 -8.71
CA LYS A 59 -4.31 4.55 -10.10
C LYS A 59 -5.65 3.98 -10.54
N TYR A 60 -6.00 2.77 -10.11
CA TYR A 60 -7.34 2.25 -10.35
C TYR A 60 -8.42 3.15 -9.72
N LEU A 61 -8.22 3.55 -8.45
CA LEU A 61 -9.14 4.45 -7.74
C LEU A 61 -9.18 5.84 -8.39
N GLN A 62 -8.05 6.40 -8.80
CA GLN A 62 -7.99 7.67 -9.52
C GLN A 62 -8.80 7.62 -10.83
N ASN A 63 -8.65 6.57 -11.62
CA ASN A 63 -9.38 6.40 -12.88
C ASN A 63 -10.90 6.29 -12.68
N ASN A 64 -11.34 5.71 -11.55
CA ASN A 64 -12.74 5.45 -11.28
C ASN A 64 -13.42 6.56 -10.47
N LEU A 65 -12.73 7.18 -9.50
CA LEU A 65 -13.28 8.22 -8.62
C LEU A 65 -12.97 9.65 -9.08
N THR A 66 -11.98 9.81 -9.98
CA THR A 66 -11.68 11.07 -10.64
C THR A 66 -11.82 10.93 -12.17
N CYS A 67 -11.56 11.96 -12.94
CA CYS A 67 -11.51 11.86 -14.40
C CYS A 67 -10.10 12.16 -14.90
N THR A 68 -9.42 11.13 -15.42
CA THR A 68 -8.07 11.22 -16.00
C THR A 68 -8.07 11.31 -17.53
N GLN A 69 -9.28 11.39 -18.13
CA GLN A 69 -9.46 11.39 -19.59
C GLN A 69 -9.97 12.74 -20.11
N ALA A 70 -9.76 13.00 -21.39
CA ALA A 70 -10.33 14.12 -22.12
C ALA A 70 -11.45 13.60 -23.08
N PRO A 71 -12.62 14.30 -23.18
CA PRO A 71 -12.98 15.50 -22.41
C PRO A 71 -13.26 15.20 -20.94
N TRP A 72 -12.90 16.14 -20.05
CA TRP A 72 -13.08 16.00 -18.61
C TRP A 72 -14.57 16.02 -18.21
N THR A 73 -14.93 15.11 -17.33
CA THR A 73 -16.24 15.09 -16.66
C THR A 73 -16.04 14.80 -15.17
N PRO A 74 -16.70 15.57 -14.25
CA PRO A 74 -16.55 15.31 -12.83
C PRO A 74 -17.17 13.97 -12.46
N LYS A 75 -16.41 13.13 -11.76
CA LYS A 75 -16.87 11.88 -11.13
C LYS A 75 -16.90 12.06 -9.61
N SER A 76 -17.64 11.23 -8.90
CA SER A 76 -17.67 11.18 -7.44
C SER A 76 -17.93 12.54 -6.77
N THR A 77 -17.67 12.67 -5.45
CA THR A 77 -17.77 13.95 -4.72
C THR A 77 -16.49 14.76 -4.82
N ALA A 78 -16.54 16.05 -4.47
CA ALA A 78 -15.36 16.92 -4.47
C ALA A 78 -14.33 16.46 -3.43
N GLU A 79 -14.80 16.01 -2.27
CA GLU A 79 -13.98 15.53 -1.16
C GLU A 79 -13.21 14.26 -1.55
N LEU A 80 -13.85 13.32 -2.24
CA LEU A 80 -13.18 12.09 -2.69
C LEU A 80 -12.20 12.36 -3.83
N ARG A 81 -12.53 13.27 -4.74
CA ARG A 81 -11.56 13.71 -5.76
C ARG A 81 -10.35 14.39 -5.14
N PHE A 82 -10.58 15.24 -4.13
CA PHE A 82 -9.49 15.86 -3.36
C PHE A 82 -8.61 14.80 -2.72
N PHE A 83 -9.19 13.89 -1.95
CA PHE A 83 -8.49 12.81 -1.25
C PHE A 83 -7.60 11.98 -2.19
N ILE A 84 -8.18 11.45 -3.26
CA ILE A 84 -7.40 10.63 -4.21
C ILE A 84 -6.28 11.44 -4.89
N ASN A 85 -6.55 12.68 -5.28
CA ASN A 85 -5.54 13.52 -5.93
C ASN A 85 -4.45 14.00 -4.95
N GLU A 86 -4.78 14.17 -3.68
CA GLU A 86 -3.82 14.51 -2.62
C GLU A 86 -2.83 13.36 -2.42
N ILE A 87 -3.32 12.10 -2.32
CA ILE A 87 -2.44 10.93 -2.24
C ILE A 87 -1.62 10.78 -3.52
N VAL A 88 -2.23 10.94 -4.70
CA VAL A 88 -1.49 10.90 -5.97
C VAL A 88 -0.40 11.95 -6.02
N LEU A 89 -0.66 13.17 -5.54
CA LEU A 89 0.35 14.24 -5.49
C LEU A 89 1.52 13.84 -4.59
N GLY A 90 1.25 13.30 -3.40
CA GLY A 90 2.27 12.84 -2.47
C GLY A 90 3.07 11.67 -3.04
N GLU A 91 2.40 10.66 -3.58
CA GLU A 91 3.07 9.45 -4.06
C GLU A 91 3.90 9.67 -5.33
N GLU A 92 3.44 10.50 -6.28
CA GLU A 92 4.13 10.69 -7.56
C GLU A 92 5.12 11.86 -7.58
N SER A 93 4.96 12.84 -6.70
CA SER A 93 5.71 14.11 -6.80
C SER A 93 5.82 14.85 -5.47
N ASP A 94 6.08 14.13 -4.39
CA ASP A 94 6.31 14.71 -3.06
C ASP A 94 7.59 15.59 -3.04
N GLU A 95 7.75 16.38 -1.99
CA GLU A 95 8.95 17.18 -1.77
C GLU A 95 10.18 16.27 -1.56
N ASP A 96 11.22 16.51 -2.37
CA ASP A 96 12.49 15.84 -2.19
C ASP A 96 13.31 16.60 -1.12
N PRO A 97 13.78 15.94 -0.05
CA PRO A 97 14.60 16.59 0.98
C PRO A 97 15.92 17.18 0.43
N THR A 98 16.34 16.78 -0.77
CA THR A 98 17.51 17.36 -1.46
C THR A 98 17.16 18.50 -2.42
N GLY A 99 15.88 18.84 -2.54
CA GLY A 99 15.31 19.90 -3.38
C GLY A 99 14.62 19.37 -4.64
N GLY A 100 13.50 20.00 -4.99
CA GLY A 100 12.64 19.58 -6.09
C GLY A 100 11.56 18.59 -5.65
N HIS A 101 11.19 17.70 -6.54
CA HIS A 101 10.14 16.69 -6.32
C HIS A 101 10.64 15.28 -6.68
N ILE A 102 10.08 14.27 -6.01
CA ILE A 102 10.43 12.87 -6.19
C ILE A 102 9.19 12.01 -5.90
N SER A 103 9.02 10.89 -6.60
CA SER A 103 8.01 9.90 -6.21
C SER A 103 8.48 9.09 -5.00
N HIS A 104 7.54 8.59 -4.20
CA HIS A 104 7.86 7.70 -3.09
C HIS A 104 8.56 6.43 -3.55
N PHE A 105 8.22 5.93 -4.75
CA PHE A 105 8.92 4.79 -5.36
C PHE A 105 10.39 5.09 -5.68
N GLU A 106 10.71 6.26 -6.25
CA GLU A 106 12.08 6.68 -6.53
C GLU A 106 12.85 6.99 -5.24
N LEU A 107 12.20 7.62 -4.26
CA LEU A 107 12.76 7.87 -2.93
C LEU A 107 13.12 6.55 -2.23
N TYR A 108 12.24 5.54 -2.31
CA TYR A 108 12.50 4.21 -1.78
C TYR A 108 13.70 3.54 -2.45
N LYS A 109 13.81 3.62 -3.78
CA LYS A 109 14.98 3.10 -4.52
C LYS A 109 16.27 3.85 -4.16
N ARG A 110 16.21 5.14 -3.88
CA ARG A 110 17.34 5.92 -3.36
C ARG A 110 17.77 5.38 -1.98
N ALA A 111 16.80 5.12 -1.10
CA ALA A 111 17.07 4.50 0.21
C ALA A 111 17.66 3.10 0.08
N MET A 112 17.19 2.29 -0.89
CA MET A 112 17.78 0.99 -1.20
C MET A 112 19.24 1.11 -1.63
N SER A 113 19.58 2.08 -2.49
CA SER A 113 20.95 2.35 -2.94
C SER A 113 21.84 2.75 -1.75
N GLU A 114 21.35 3.62 -0.84
CA GLU A 114 22.07 4.03 0.37
C GLU A 114 22.34 2.83 1.30
N ALA A 115 21.36 1.95 1.46
CA ALA A 115 21.50 0.73 2.25
C ALA A 115 22.35 -0.36 1.56
N GLY A 116 22.66 -0.22 0.27
CA GLY A 116 23.34 -1.25 -0.54
C GLY A 116 22.43 -2.40 -0.96
N ALA A 117 21.10 -2.21 -0.92
CA ALA A 117 20.13 -3.19 -1.38
C ALA A 117 19.97 -3.14 -2.91
N SER A 118 19.89 -4.31 -3.56
CA SER A 118 19.64 -4.40 -5.00
C SER A 118 18.18 -4.12 -5.32
N PHE A 119 17.93 -3.32 -6.36
CA PHE A 119 16.60 -3.08 -6.93
C PHE A 119 16.50 -3.55 -8.39
N GLU A 120 17.42 -4.41 -8.82
CA GLU A 120 17.44 -4.93 -10.19
C GLU A 120 16.16 -5.69 -10.55
N GLY A 121 15.61 -6.49 -9.63
CA GLY A 121 14.39 -7.28 -9.87
C GLY A 121 13.17 -6.42 -10.13
N ILE A 122 12.98 -5.35 -9.34
CA ILE A 122 11.85 -4.43 -9.56
C ILE A 122 12.04 -3.60 -10.83
N ASP A 123 13.27 -3.19 -11.16
CA ASP A 123 13.55 -2.48 -12.42
C ASP A 123 13.27 -3.37 -13.64
N GLN A 124 13.65 -4.64 -13.61
CA GLN A 124 13.30 -5.60 -14.66
C GLN A 124 11.79 -5.71 -14.85
N LEU A 125 11.04 -5.84 -13.75
CA LEU A 125 9.57 -5.93 -13.78
C LEU A 125 8.95 -4.67 -14.41
N VAL A 126 9.29 -3.49 -13.88
CA VAL A 126 8.72 -2.21 -14.34
C VAL A 126 9.06 -1.93 -15.80
N ASN A 127 10.31 -2.18 -16.22
CA ASN A 127 10.75 -2.00 -17.62
C ASN A 127 9.96 -2.92 -18.58
N ARG A 128 9.78 -4.20 -18.22
CA ARG A 128 8.99 -5.14 -19.06
C ARG A 128 7.55 -4.69 -19.21
N ILE A 129 6.92 -4.21 -18.12
CA ILE A 129 5.56 -3.67 -18.16
C ILE A 129 5.51 -2.42 -19.05
N ALA A 130 6.48 -1.51 -18.93
CA ALA A 130 6.58 -0.32 -19.75
C ALA A 130 6.78 -0.63 -21.25
N GLU A 131 7.43 -1.75 -21.57
CA GLU A 131 7.59 -2.28 -22.92
C GLU A 131 6.34 -3.03 -23.44
N GLY A 132 5.28 -3.13 -22.63
CA GLY A 132 3.99 -3.74 -23.00
C GLY A 132 3.89 -5.24 -22.69
N THR A 133 4.82 -5.82 -21.91
CA THR A 133 4.70 -7.20 -21.46
C THR A 133 3.52 -7.30 -20.47
N GLU A 134 2.70 -8.32 -20.61
CA GLU A 134 1.61 -8.59 -19.67
C GLU A 134 2.20 -8.86 -18.27
N LEU A 135 1.49 -8.39 -17.21
CA LEU A 135 2.01 -8.39 -15.86
C LEU A 135 2.49 -9.77 -15.36
N ARG A 136 1.67 -10.81 -15.52
CA ARG A 136 2.02 -12.16 -15.03
C ARG A 136 3.25 -12.72 -15.73
N GLN A 137 3.34 -12.47 -17.04
CA GLN A 137 4.52 -12.82 -17.84
C GLN A 137 5.73 -11.99 -17.42
N ALA A 138 5.57 -10.69 -17.14
CA ALA A 138 6.65 -9.84 -16.66
C ALA A 138 7.18 -10.32 -15.29
N ILE A 139 6.30 -10.74 -14.37
CA ILE A 139 6.68 -11.35 -13.08
C ILE A 139 7.51 -12.61 -13.29
N GLU A 140 7.07 -13.52 -14.15
CA GLU A 140 7.77 -14.79 -14.44
C GLU A 140 9.15 -14.57 -15.08
N GLN A 141 9.30 -13.51 -15.88
CA GLN A 141 10.52 -13.18 -16.61
C GLN A 141 11.47 -12.25 -15.85
N SER A 142 11.08 -11.80 -14.66
CA SER A 142 11.88 -10.92 -13.81
C SER A 142 12.32 -11.64 -12.54
N SER A 143 13.37 -11.14 -11.90
CA SER A 143 13.86 -11.71 -10.64
C SER A 143 13.00 -11.30 -9.44
N VAL A 144 11.68 -11.50 -9.53
CA VAL A 144 10.72 -11.16 -8.46
C VAL A 144 10.77 -12.24 -7.39
N PRO A 145 11.00 -11.92 -6.10
CA PRO A 145 10.94 -12.88 -5.02
C PRO A 145 9.56 -13.55 -4.91
N SER A 146 9.53 -14.85 -4.61
CA SER A 146 8.27 -15.61 -4.60
C SER A 146 7.19 -15.04 -3.67
N SER A 147 7.57 -14.52 -2.49
CA SER A 147 6.65 -13.87 -1.56
C SER A 147 6.08 -12.58 -2.14
N ALA A 148 6.91 -11.76 -2.80
CA ALA A 148 6.50 -10.56 -3.49
C ALA A 148 5.59 -10.87 -4.69
N ALA A 149 5.93 -11.87 -5.51
CA ALA A 149 5.11 -12.29 -6.64
C ALA A 149 3.68 -12.71 -6.23
N LYS A 150 3.55 -13.44 -5.11
CA LYS A 150 2.24 -13.81 -4.56
C LYS A 150 1.47 -12.59 -4.05
N PHE A 151 2.15 -11.67 -3.37
CA PHE A 151 1.56 -10.47 -2.82
C PHE A 151 0.99 -9.55 -3.91
N ILE A 152 1.81 -9.18 -4.90
CA ILE A 152 1.34 -8.38 -6.05
C ILE A 152 0.32 -9.14 -6.89
N GLY A 153 0.45 -10.46 -7.03
CA GLY A 153 -0.56 -11.29 -7.68
C GLY A 153 -1.94 -11.15 -7.05
N THR A 154 -2.04 -11.17 -5.71
CA THR A 154 -3.31 -10.93 -5.00
C THR A 154 -3.86 -9.53 -5.28
N THR A 155 -3.00 -8.50 -5.29
CA THR A 155 -3.42 -7.12 -5.60
C THR A 155 -4.05 -7.03 -6.99
N PHE A 156 -3.40 -7.62 -7.99
CA PHE A 156 -3.91 -7.57 -9.36
C PHE A 156 -5.11 -8.50 -9.58
N ASP A 157 -5.24 -9.62 -8.86
CA ASP A 157 -6.46 -10.42 -8.84
C ASP A 157 -7.67 -9.61 -8.33
N ILE A 158 -7.46 -8.73 -7.33
CA ILE A 158 -8.49 -7.82 -6.82
C ILE A 158 -8.83 -6.74 -7.87
N ILE A 159 -7.83 -6.15 -8.51
CA ILE A 159 -8.02 -5.13 -9.56
C ILE A 159 -8.76 -5.73 -10.77
N ASP A 160 -8.41 -6.94 -11.18
CA ASP A 160 -8.97 -7.64 -12.36
C ASP A 160 -10.45 -8.03 -12.17
N ARG A 161 -10.96 -8.10 -10.92
CA ARG A 161 -12.40 -8.26 -10.65
C ARG A 161 -13.21 -7.03 -11.07
N ASP A 162 -12.56 -5.89 -11.26
CA ASP A 162 -13.14 -4.59 -11.64
C ASP A 162 -14.31 -4.14 -10.74
N ASN A 163 -14.21 -4.44 -9.45
CA ASN A 163 -15.19 -4.06 -8.43
C ASN A 163 -14.65 -2.90 -7.57
N LEU A 164 -15.11 -1.68 -7.85
CA LEU A 164 -14.61 -0.46 -7.20
C LEU A 164 -14.62 -0.55 -5.67
N HIS A 165 -15.67 -1.15 -5.07
CA HIS A 165 -15.78 -1.30 -3.60
C HIS A 165 -14.76 -2.31 -3.03
N GLU A 166 -14.36 -3.33 -3.80
CA GLU A 166 -13.32 -4.28 -3.40
C GLU A 166 -11.94 -3.62 -3.45
N VAL A 167 -11.63 -2.92 -4.55
CA VAL A 167 -10.36 -2.20 -4.67
C VAL A 167 -10.24 -1.09 -3.62
N ALA A 168 -11.33 -0.35 -3.35
CA ALA A 168 -11.37 0.66 -2.31
C ALA A 168 -11.12 0.05 -0.90
N ALA A 169 -11.68 -1.13 -0.61
CA ALA A 169 -11.43 -1.83 0.65
C ALA A 169 -9.99 -2.36 0.78
N ALA A 170 -9.43 -2.92 -0.28
CA ALA A 170 -8.05 -3.37 -0.31
C ALA A 170 -7.07 -2.21 -0.11
N PHE A 171 -7.33 -1.06 -0.75
CA PHE A 171 -6.54 0.17 -0.58
C PHE A 171 -6.67 0.69 0.85
N ALA A 172 -7.88 1.02 1.30
CA ALA A 172 -8.12 1.67 2.58
C ALA A 172 -7.63 0.82 3.78
N PHE A 173 -8.05 -0.43 3.85
CA PHE A 173 -7.84 -1.29 5.03
C PHE A 173 -6.73 -2.33 4.86
N GLY A 174 -6.29 -2.59 3.64
CA GLY A 174 -5.19 -3.51 3.34
C GLY A 174 -3.85 -2.83 3.12
N ARG A 175 -3.83 -1.47 2.97
CA ARG A 175 -2.61 -0.69 2.70
C ARG A 175 -2.54 0.56 3.57
N GLU A 176 -3.32 1.59 3.25
CA GLU A 176 -3.25 2.95 3.79
C GLU A 176 -3.31 3.02 5.32
N ASP A 177 -4.33 2.43 5.89
CA ASP A 177 -4.61 2.44 7.34
C ASP A 177 -3.59 1.64 8.19
N LEU A 178 -2.71 0.85 7.55
CA LEU A 178 -1.71 0.02 8.24
C LEU A 178 -0.30 0.62 8.24
N ILE A 179 -0.01 1.48 7.27
CA ILE A 179 1.33 2.00 7.04
C ILE A 179 1.91 2.69 8.28
N PRO A 180 1.18 3.59 8.97
CA PRO A 180 1.72 4.29 10.13
C PRO A 180 2.15 3.34 11.26
N ASP A 181 1.32 2.35 11.61
CA ASP A 181 1.61 1.41 12.71
C ASP A 181 2.82 0.52 12.40
N MET A 182 2.90 0.01 11.16
CA MET A 182 4.02 -0.82 10.72
C MET A 182 5.32 -0.04 10.68
N PHE A 183 5.30 1.16 10.11
CA PHE A 183 6.49 1.98 9.94
C PHE A 183 7.00 2.53 11.27
N LEU A 184 6.13 2.89 12.19
CA LEU A 184 6.54 3.31 13.54
C LEU A 184 7.32 2.21 14.28
N ALA A 185 6.93 0.94 14.14
CA ALA A 185 7.66 -0.18 14.73
C ALA A 185 9.07 -0.30 14.14
N MET A 186 9.20 -0.17 12.80
CA MET A 186 10.50 -0.23 12.10
C MET A 186 11.41 0.95 12.45
N VAL A 187 10.89 2.19 12.49
CA VAL A 187 11.65 3.38 12.87
C VAL A 187 12.24 3.23 14.27
N LYS A 188 11.44 2.72 15.22
CA LYS A 188 11.92 2.48 16.59
C LYS A 188 13.08 1.50 16.63
N GLU A 189 13.02 0.41 15.87
CA GLU A 189 14.05 -0.61 15.83
C GLU A 189 15.34 -0.09 15.18
N LEU A 190 15.25 0.57 14.03
CA LEU A 190 16.40 1.16 13.34
C LEU A 190 17.12 2.22 14.18
N ASN A 191 16.37 3.09 14.87
CA ASN A 191 16.93 4.10 15.75
C ASN A 191 17.60 3.48 16.98
N ALA A 192 17.05 2.40 17.56
CA ALA A 192 17.63 1.71 18.70
C ALA A 192 18.99 1.09 18.36
N ASN A 193 19.18 0.63 17.13
CA ASN A 193 20.40 0.00 16.64
C ASN A 193 21.48 1.00 16.17
N GLY A 194 21.17 2.32 16.18
CA GLY A 194 22.12 3.38 15.83
C GLY A 194 22.57 3.34 14.36
N GLN A 195 21.79 2.75 13.48
CA GLN A 195 22.09 2.62 12.07
C GLN A 195 21.75 3.94 11.34
N ASN A 196 22.60 4.33 10.39
CA ASN A 196 22.48 5.61 9.68
C ASN A 196 21.84 5.43 8.29
N PHE A 197 20.54 5.09 8.25
CA PHE A 197 19.74 4.97 7.02
C PHE A 197 18.80 6.16 6.87
N ASN A 198 19.37 7.36 6.74
CA ASN A 198 18.62 8.61 6.81
C ASN A 198 17.51 8.70 5.77
N THR A 199 17.77 8.29 4.52
CA THR A 199 16.77 8.34 3.45
C THR A 199 15.63 7.37 3.71
N PHE A 200 15.92 6.16 4.26
CA PHE A 200 14.88 5.20 4.59
C PHE A 200 14.04 5.64 5.80
N ILE A 201 14.68 6.16 6.84
CA ILE A 201 13.98 6.71 8.02
C ILE A 201 13.09 7.88 7.59
N TYR A 202 13.60 8.81 6.77
CA TYR A 202 12.80 9.90 6.22
C TYR A 202 11.58 9.39 5.44
N TYR A 203 11.76 8.37 4.57
CA TYR A 203 10.66 7.74 3.84
C TYR A 203 9.57 7.19 4.81
N LEU A 204 9.97 6.48 5.87
CA LEU A 204 9.04 5.93 6.85
C LEU A 204 8.32 7.03 7.66
N GLU A 205 9.07 8.05 8.14
CA GLU A 205 8.54 9.17 8.91
C GLU A 205 7.57 10.00 8.07
N ARG A 206 7.88 10.22 6.78
CA ARG A 206 7.01 10.95 5.86
C ARG A 206 5.65 10.29 5.70
N HIS A 207 5.60 8.97 5.60
CA HIS A 207 4.34 8.21 5.54
C HIS A 207 3.56 8.28 6.87
N ILE A 208 4.25 8.22 8.02
CA ILE A 208 3.62 8.38 9.34
C ILE A 208 2.95 9.76 9.47
N GLU A 209 3.59 10.81 8.93
CA GLU A 209 3.05 12.18 8.97
C GLU A 209 1.84 12.37 8.05
N LEU A 210 1.90 11.83 6.83
CA LEU A 210 0.86 12.02 5.81
C LEU A 210 -0.37 11.13 6.06
N ASP A 211 -0.16 9.87 6.45
CA ASP A 211 -1.20 8.84 6.52
C ASP A 211 -1.94 8.80 7.89
N GLY A 212 -1.78 9.83 8.72
CA GLY A 212 -2.39 9.90 10.05
C GLY A 212 -3.93 9.97 10.04
N ASP A 213 -4.53 10.43 11.14
CA ASP A 213 -6.00 10.47 11.39
C ASP A 213 -6.84 11.05 10.22
N HIS A 214 -6.25 11.93 9.39
CA HIS A 214 -6.94 12.56 8.26
C HIS A 214 -7.26 11.54 7.15
N HIS A 215 -6.29 10.73 6.74
CA HIS A 215 -6.47 9.74 5.67
C HIS A 215 -7.39 8.59 6.10
N ALA A 216 -7.32 8.14 7.35
CA ALA A 216 -8.22 7.11 7.86
C ALA A 216 -9.71 7.51 7.78
N GLY A 217 -10.03 8.77 8.11
CA GLY A 217 -11.39 9.30 7.98
C GLY A 217 -11.89 9.37 6.52
N LEU A 218 -11.03 9.79 5.60
CA LEU A 218 -11.36 9.88 4.17
C LEU A 218 -11.44 8.50 3.49
N SER A 219 -10.62 7.53 3.90
CA SER A 219 -10.71 6.14 3.47
C SER A 219 -12.05 5.50 3.84
N ALA A 220 -12.53 5.75 5.07
CA ALA A 220 -13.85 5.29 5.52
C ALA A 220 -14.99 5.97 4.72
N LEU A 221 -14.85 7.27 4.43
CA LEU A 221 -15.80 8.01 3.59
C LEU A 221 -15.84 7.47 2.16
N MET A 222 -14.68 7.18 1.57
CA MET A 222 -14.58 6.58 0.24
C MET A 222 -15.32 5.25 0.18
N LEU A 223 -15.07 4.34 1.13
CA LEU A 223 -15.74 3.04 1.13
C LEU A 223 -17.25 3.18 1.33
N SER A 224 -17.69 4.07 2.23
CA SER A 224 -19.11 4.37 2.43
C SER A 224 -19.78 4.89 1.15
N HIS A 225 -19.09 5.75 0.41
CA HIS A 225 -19.60 6.27 -0.87
C HIS A 225 -19.76 5.18 -1.94
N VAL A 226 -18.78 4.29 -2.09
CA VAL A 226 -18.82 3.27 -3.17
C VAL A 226 -19.71 2.08 -2.82
N CYS A 227 -19.89 1.76 -1.54
CA CYS A 227 -20.78 0.70 -1.09
C CYS A 227 -22.25 1.19 -0.97
N GLY A 228 -22.48 2.45 -0.57
CA GLY A 228 -23.81 2.96 -0.26
C GLY A 228 -24.51 2.09 0.78
N ASP A 229 -25.80 1.81 0.56
CA ASP A 229 -26.62 0.94 1.40
C ASP A 229 -26.65 -0.53 0.94
N ASP A 230 -25.79 -0.90 -0.01
CA ASP A 230 -25.74 -2.25 -0.56
C ASP A 230 -24.95 -3.20 0.34
N SER A 231 -25.67 -4.00 1.13
CA SER A 231 -25.08 -4.98 2.04
C SER A 231 -24.21 -6.03 1.33
N SER A 232 -24.45 -6.31 0.05
CA SER A 232 -23.64 -7.25 -0.74
C SER A 232 -22.27 -6.66 -1.05
N LYS A 233 -22.20 -5.37 -1.37
CA LYS A 233 -20.93 -4.64 -1.56
C LYS A 233 -20.14 -4.57 -0.27
N TRP A 234 -20.78 -4.28 0.85
CA TRP A 234 -20.13 -4.27 2.17
C TRP A 234 -19.55 -5.63 2.55
N LEU A 235 -20.30 -6.72 2.26
CA LEU A 235 -19.79 -8.07 2.48
C LEU A 235 -18.57 -8.40 1.59
N ALA A 236 -18.61 -8.02 0.30
CA ALA A 236 -17.50 -8.20 -0.62
C ALA A 236 -16.29 -7.36 -0.19
N ALA A 237 -16.48 -6.09 0.13
CA ALA A 237 -15.45 -5.19 0.65
C ALA A 237 -14.77 -5.74 1.91
N THR A 238 -15.57 -6.28 2.86
CA THR A 238 -15.03 -6.90 4.08
C THR A 238 -14.15 -8.11 3.77
N LYS A 239 -14.60 -9.00 2.89
CA LYS A 239 -13.81 -10.17 2.47
C LYS A 239 -12.51 -9.77 1.78
N THR A 240 -12.57 -8.76 0.92
CA THR A 240 -11.39 -8.27 0.19
C THR A 240 -10.40 -7.57 1.12
N ALA A 241 -10.87 -6.80 2.11
CA ALA A 241 -9.99 -6.25 3.14
C ALA A 241 -9.26 -7.37 3.91
N GLN A 242 -9.96 -8.43 4.31
CA GLN A 242 -9.35 -9.60 4.96
C GLN A 242 -8.35 -10.31 4.03
N GLU A 243 -8.69 -10.51 2.74
CA GLU A 243 -7.80 -11.10 1.73
C GLU A 243 -6.50 -10.29 1.58
N ALA A 244 -6.60 -8.97 1.49
CA ALA A 244 -5.45 -8.08 1.37
C ALA A 244 -4.55 -8.12 2.62
N LEU A 245 -5.15 -8.19 3.82
CA LEU A 245 -4.41 -8.32 5.09
C LEU A 245 -3.71 -9.68 5.20
N LEU A 246 -4.39 -10.77 4.86
CA LEU A 246 -3.81 -12.11 4.83
C LEU A 246 -2.65 -12.23 3.84
N ALA A 247 -2.79 -11.60 2.67
CA ALA A 247 -1.70 -11.53 1.69
C ALA A 247 -0.49 -10.75 2.25
N ARG A 248 -0.71 -9.68 3.01
CA ARG A 248 0.36 -8.93 3.68
C ARG A 248 1.03 -9.76 4.78
N ILE A 249 0.27 -10.48 5.60
CA ILE A 249 0.81 -11.38 6.62
C ILE A 249 1.69 -12.45 5.94
N ALA A 250 1.18 -13.14 4.92
CA ALA A 250 1.95 -14.15 4.20
C ALA A 250 3.21 -13.58 3.51
N PHE A 251 3.15 -12.32 3.08
CA PHE A 251 4.31 -11.60 2.55
C PHE A 251 5.35 -11.37 3.63
N TRP A 252 4.95 -10.88 4.82
CA TRP A 252 5.82 -10.67 5.98
C TRP A 252 6.42 -11.99 6.48
N ASP A 253 5.62 -13.06 6.57
CA ASP A 253 6.10 -14.41 6.91
C ASP A 253 7.19 -14.85 5.91
N GLY A 254 6.95 -14.66 4.62
CA GLY A 254 7.90 -15.01 3.57
C GLY A 254 9.24 -14.26 3.68
N ILE A 255 9.22 -12.98 4.06
CA ILE A 255 10.44 -12.21 4.31
C ILE A 255 11.12 -12.68 5.60
N ALA A 256 10.36 -12.87 6.68
CA ALA A 256 10.90 -13.28 7.98
C ALA A 256 11.67 -14.61 7.92
N THR A 257 11.28 -15.53 7.01
CA THR A 257 12.03 -16.78 6.81
C THR A 257 13.43 -16.61 6.20
N LEU A 258 13.74 -15.43 5.69
CA LEU A 258 15.02 -15.10 5.04
C LEU A 258 15.93 -14.26 5.94
N LEU A 259 15.43 -13.80 7.08
CA LEU A 259 16.18 -13.00 8.04
C LEU A 259 16.75 -13.91 9.13
N ASP A 260 18.04 -13.74 9.43
CA ASP A 260 18.76 -14.48 10.49
C ASP A 260 18.49 -13.90 11.90
#